data_0381a995df369f3392d1c0a119e1ab77
#
_entry.id   0381a995df369f3392d1c0a119e1ab77
#
_cell.length_a   1.000
_cell.length_b   1.000
_cell.length_c   1.000
_cell.angle_alpha   90.00
_cell.angle_beta   90.00
_cell.angle_gamma   90.00
#
_symmetry.space_group_name_H-M   'P 1'
#
loop_
_entity.id
_entity.type
_entity.pdbx_description
1 polymer ?
#
loop_
_entity_poly.entity_id
_entity_poly.type
_entity_poly.pdbx_seq_one_letter_code
_entity_poly.pdbx_strand_id
1 'polypeptide(L)'
;MLKTNKKLAIAALAVTMAAPVNVLSQTRSEWNVPSAQYPMIDSERRATIKIDAPKASDVKAMVAGKTYPMTRDANGSWSVTTDPLVVGFHYYFLDIDSVRVTDPGTETFFGYSRLASGLEVPEGEEGDYYRPHRDVNHGQVRRVQYYSESSQAWREAVVYTPAEYDTNVKKRYPVLYLQHGMGEDGRGWTKQGRMQNIMDNMIASGKAVPMIVVMESGDINIPRKEGLSRNVEESPYGKSFYPVMLNDLIPMIDKTFRTKTDRESRAMAGLSWGGHQAADIVFPHLDKFAWLGLFSGAVYGLDVNKNYGGVLKDKDKVNTALKYFFIGCGTEESIGVPKLTKTLDEAGIRYDRFTSHGTGHEWLTWRRCLRAFITRVFQ
;
A
#
# COMPACT_ATOMS: atom_id res chain seq x y z
N MET A 1 86.67 29.44 31.55
CA MET A 1 85.38 30.09 31.32
C MET A 1 84.63 29.29 30.25
N LEU A 2 83.77 28.35 30.67
CA LEU A 2 82.91 27.58 29.75
C LEU A 2 81.50 28.17 29.75
N LYS A 3 81.02 28.61 28.61
CA LYS A 3 79.66 29.05 28.40
C LYS A 3 78.78 27.83 27.94
N THR A 4 77.86 27.39 28.77
CA THR A 4 76.89 26.38 28.47
C THR A 4 75.68 27.06 27.82
N ASN A 5 75.39 26.74 26.54
CA ASN A 5 74.16 27.10 25.85
C ASN A 5 73.08 26.07 26.12
N LYS A 6 72.05 26.46 26.89
CA LYS A 6 70.81 25.68 27.01
C LYS A 6 69.89 25.98 25.84
N LYS A 7 69.63 25.00 24.97
CA LYS A 7 68.57 25.04 23.96
C LYS A 7 67.25 24.68 24.64
N LEU A 8 66.29 25.59 24.66
CA LEU A 8 64.92 25.35 25.05
C LEU A 8 64.20 24.68 23.85
N ALA A 9 63.72 23.45 24.04
CA ALA A 9 62.83 22.80 23.09
C ALA A 9 61.38 23.18 23.45
N ILE A 10 60.74 23.90 22.55
CA ILE A 10 59.28 24.21 22.62
C ILE A 10 58.52 23.02 21.99
N ALA A 11 57.84 22.20 22.84
CA ALA A 11 56.94 21.19 22.34
C ALA A 11 55.60 21.83 21.96
N ALA A 12 55.29 21.86 20.66
CA ALA A 12 54.01 22.29 20.18
C ALA A 12 52.97 21.18 20.41
N LEU A 13 52.02 21.41 21.34
CA LEU A 13 50.90 20.53 21.61
C LEU A 13 49.84 20.75 20.50
N ALA A 14 49.75 19.84 19.54
CA ALA A 14 48.67 19.83 18.54
C ALA A 14 47.36 19.41 19.19
N VAL A 15 46.48 20.36 19.52
CA VAL A 15 45.11 20.10 19.92
C VAL A 15 44.32 19.78 18.67
N THR A 16 44.08 18.49 18.40
CA THR A 16 43.11 18.04 17.42
C THR A 16 41.72 18.37 17.94
N MET A 17 41.09 19.42 17.46
CA MET A 17 39.68 19.68 17.66
C MET A 17 38.91 18.57 16.90
N ALA A 18 38.38 17.59 17.61
CA ALA A 18 37.36 16.71 17.08
C ALA A 18 36.11 17.56 16.80
N ALA A 19 35.73 17.67 15.54
CA ALA A 19 34.44 18.29 15.20
C ALA A 19 33.31 17.54 15.93
N PRO A 20 32.31 18.25 16.48
CA PRO A 20 31.18 17.60 17.12
C PRO A 20 30.49 16.72 16.07
N VAL A 21 30.49 15.41 16.27
CA VAL A 21 29.62 14.49 15.53
C VAL A 21 28.21 14.83 15.94
N ASN A 22 27.47 15.54 15.11
CA ASN A 22 26.03 15.73 15.29
C ASN A 22 25.38 14.35 15.26
N VAL A 23 25.14 13.76 16.42
CA VAL A 23 24.31 12.57 16.54
C VAL A 23 22.89 13.03 16.27
N LEU A 24 22.43 12.81 15.03
CA LEU A 24 21.03 13.07 14.67
C LEU A 24 20.15 12.20 15.55
N SER A 25 19.07 12.79 16.06
CA SER A 25 18.07 12.04 16.82
C SER A 25 17.49 10.94 15.94
N GLN A 26 17.61 9.68 16.41
CA GLN A 26 17.10 8.52 15.72
C GLN A 26 15.92 7.92 16.48
N THR A 27 14.89 7.51 15.77
CA THR A 27 13.73 6.82 16.33
C THR A 27 13.61 5.43 15.72
N ARG A 28 13.15 4.46 16.51
CA ARG A 28 12.85 3.10 16.01
C ARG A 28 11.73 3.19 14.98
N SER A 29 11.83 2.41 13.90
CA SER A 29 10.68 2.20 13.03
C SER A 29 9.56 1.51 13.82
N GLU A 30 8.32 1.94 13.62
CA GLU A 30 7.16 1.40 14.34
C GLU A 30 6.83 -0.06 13.97
N TRP A 31 7.40 -0.58 12.87
CA TRP A 31 7.29 -1.97 12.46
C TRP A 31 8.36 -2.87 13.07
N ASN A 32 9.26 -2.35 13.92
CA ASN A 32 10.23 -3.18 14.62
C ASN A 32 9.52 -4.10 15.61
N VAL A 33 9.94 -5.36 15.66
CA VAL A 33 9.48 -6.27 16.73
C VAL A 33 9.92 -5.71 18.10
N PRO A 34 9.22 -6.02 19.21
CA PRO A 34 9.44 -5.34 20.50
C PRO A 34 10.89 -5.36 20.99
N SER A 35 11.65 -6.42 20.72
CA SER A 35 13.04 -6.58 21.14
C SER A 35 14.06 -5.95 20.21
N ALA A 36 13.70 -5.55 18.99
CA ALA A 36 14.63 -5.03 18.01
C ALA A 36 14.80 -3.52 18.10
N GLN A 37 16.05 -3.08 18.05
CA GLN A 37 16.39 -1.65 18.00
C GLN A 37 16.32 -1.11 16.56
N TYR A 38 16.70 -1.90 15.58
CA TYR A 38 16.78 -1.51 14.16
C TYR A 38 15.65 -2.15 13.36
N PRO A 39 15.26 -1.50 12.24
CA PRO A 39 15.72 -0.23 11.68
C PRO A 39 15.44 1.01 12.54
N MET A 40 16.36 2.01 12.48
CA MET A 40 16.14 3.33 13.08
C MET A 40 16.06 4.39 11.98
N ILE A 41 15.21 5.38 12.18
CA ILE A 41 15.01 6.48 11.24
C ILE A 41 15.52 7.78 11.87
N ASP A 42 16.36 8.54 11.18
CA ASP A 42 16.86 9.82 11.65
C ASP A 42 16.00 11.01 11.17
N SER A 43 16.32 12.20 11.67
CA SER A 43 15.62 13.44 11.31
C SER A 43 15.75 13.83 9.84
N GLU A 44 16.71 13.27 9.10
CA GLU A 44 16.87 13.44 7.65
C GLU A 44 16.17 12.33 6.86
N ARG A 45 15.36 11.49 7.53
CA ARG A 45 14.60 10.38 6.94
C ARG A 45 15.49 9.26 6.37
N ARG A 46 16.71 9.12 6.88
CA ARG A 46 17.58 8.01 6.51
C ARG A 46 17.32 6.83 7.45
N ALA A 47 17.23 5.65 6.90
CA ALA A 47 17.07 4.42 7.66
C ALA A 47 18.43 3.78 7.94
N THR A 48 18.74 3.54 9.22
CA THR A 48 19.86 2.69 9.61
C THR A 48 19.36 1.29 9.85
N ILE A 49 19.87 0.33 9.06
CA ILE A 49 19.55 -1.09 9.14
C ILE A 49 20.77 -1.80 9.72
N LYS A 50 20.56 -2.71 10.68
CA LYS A 50 21.63 -3.49 11.30
C LYS A 50 21.19 -4.94 11.50
N ILE A 51 22.08 -5.90 11.18
CA ILE A 51 21.86 -7.33 11.38
C ILE A 51 23.13 -8.04 11.86
N ASP A 52 22.97 -9.02 12.74
CA ASP A 52 24.04 -9.87 13.18
C ASP A 52 24.16 -11.08 12.24
N ALA A 53 25.23 -11.11 11.46
CA ALA A 53 25.55 -12.19 10.52
C ALA A 53 27.08 -12.46 10.52
N PRO A 54 27.64 -12.96 11.65
CA PRO A 54 29.09 -13.03 11.84
C PRO A 54 29.81 -13.98 10.88
N LYS A 55 29.10 -14.92 10.26
CA LYS A 55 29.65 -15.87 9.29
C LYS A 55 29.47 -15.42 7.83
N ALA A 56 28.70 -14.35 7.58
CA ALA A 56 28.47 -13.87 6.23
C ALA A 56 29.70 -13.20 5.64
N SER A 57 29.89 -13.34 4.34
CA SER A 57 30.96 -12.74 3.55
C SER A 57 30.53 -11.48 2.82
N ASP A 58 29.24 -11.38 2.45
CA ASP A 58 28.64 -10.23 1.76
C ASP A 58 27.20 -10.02 2.27
N VAL A 59 26.87 -8.81 2.66
CA VAL A 59 25.53 -8.44 3.10
C VAL A 59 25.12 -7.12 2.45
N LYS A 60 23.91 -7.09 1.89
CA LYS A 60 23.32 -5.91 1.28
C LYS A 60 21.89 -5.71 1.78
N ALA A 61 21.48 -4.47 1.92
CA ALA A 61 20.08 -4.10 2.11
C ALA A 61 19.51 -3.52 0.81
N MET A 62 18.38 -4.03 0.36
CA MET A 62 17.62 -3.44 -0.75
C MET A 62 16.39 -2.72 -0.19
N VAL A 63 16.37 -1.39 -0.26
CA VAL A 63 15.34 -0.53 0.32
C VAL A 63 14.76 0.36 -0.77
N ALA A 64 13.44 0.41 -0.91
CA ALA A 64 12.75 1.24 -1.90
C ALA A 64 13.35 1.10 -3.32
N GLY A 65 13.70 -0.14 -3.72
CA GLY A 65 14.27 -0.44 -5.03
C GLY A 65 15.76 -0.15 -5.19
N LYS A 66 16.45 0.45 -4.20
CA LYS A 66 17.88 0.72 -4.22
C LYS A 66 18.65 -0.27 -3.34
N THR A 67 19.81 -0.73 -3.83
CA THR A 67 20.70 -1.66 -3.11
C THR A 67 21.82 -0.89 -2.41
N TYR A 68 22.02 -1.18 -1.13
CA TYR A 68 23.04 -0.60 -0.25
C TYR A 68 23.95 -1.71 0.27
N PRO A 69 25.24 -1.74 -0.11
CA PRO A 69 26.22 -2.64 0.53
C PRO A 69 26.34 -2.30 2.01
N MET A 70 26.38 -3.31 2.87
CA MET A 70 26.52 -3.13 4.31
C MET A 70 28.00 -3.28 4.75
N THR A 71 28.35 -2.58 5.81
CA THR A 71 29.69 -2.64 6.42
C THR A 71 29.66 -3.52 7.66
N ARG A 72 30.64 -4.42 7.76
CA ARG A 72 30.80 -5.34 8.91
C ARG A 72 31.64 -4.67 10.01
N ASP A 73 31.17 -4.72 11.25
CA ASP A 73 31.95 -4.31 12.42
C ASP A 73 32.83 -5.45 12.95
N ALA A 74 33.66 -5.15 13.98
CA ALA A 74 34.55 -6.11 14.58
C ALA A 74 33.83 -7.27 15.30
N ASN A 75 32.56 -7.10 15.65
CA ASN A 75 31.74 -8.10 16.34
C ASN A 75 30.96 -8.99 15.35
N GLY A 76 31.06 -8.73 14.04
CA GLY A 76 30.37 -9.47 13.01
C GLY A 76 28.95 -8.97 12.71
N SER A 77 28.55 -7.82 13.26
CA SER A 77 27.31 -7.14 12.88
C SER A 77 27.53 -6.33 11.61
N TRP A 78 26.53 -6.34 10.74
CA TRP A 78 26.49 -5.60 9.49
C TRP A 78 25.52 -4.43 9.59
N SER A 79 25.90 -3.26 9.08
CA SER A 79 25.05 -2.07 9.12
C SER A 79 25.20 -1.21 7.86
N VAL A 80 24.13 -0.48 7.56
CA VAL A 80 24.11 0.56 6.53
C VAL A 80 23.10 1.64 6.89
N THR A 81 23.38 2.88 6.49
CA THR A 81 22.42 3.98 6.51
C THR A 81 22.08 4.35 5.07
N THR A 82 20.79 4.43 4.76
CA THR A 82 20.29 4.75 3.41
C THR A 82 20.47 6.24 3.08
N ASP A 83 20.22 6.61 1.83
CA ASP A 83 19.87 7.98 1.50
C ASP A 83 18.53 8.36 2.15
N PRO A 84 18.17 9.68 2.18
CA PRO A 84 16.84 10.11 2.61
C PRO A 84 15.72 9.40 1.83
N LEU A 85 14.79 8.78 2.56
CA LEU A 85 13.64 8.09 2.00
C LEU A 85 12.42 9.02 1.94
N VAL A 86 11.48 8.72 1.07
CA VAL A 86 10.14 9.32 1.08
C VAL A 86 9.45 8.93 2.39
N VAL A 87 8.61 9.78 2.94
CA VAL A 87 7.79 9.44 4.12
C VAL A 87 6.81 8.30 3.80
N GLY A 88 6.41 7.55 4.82
CA GLY A 88 5.48 6.41 4.69
C GLY A 88 6.17 5.05 4.73
N PHE A 89 5.44 4.04 4.29
CA PHE A 89 5.86 2.64 4.35
C PHE A 89 6.77 2.26 3.18
N HIS A 90 7.87 1.56 3.49
CA HIS A 90 8.78 0.99 2.50
C HIS A 90 9.03 -0.48 2.76
N TYR A 91 8.96 -1.29 1.71
CA TYR A 91 9.49 -2.65 1.74
C TYR A 91 11.00 -2.63 1.67
N TYR A 92 11.64 -3.58 2.36
CA TYR A 92 13.05 -3.85 2.20
C TYR A 92 13.38 -5.34 2.35
N PHE A 93 14.56 -5.72 1.87
CA PHE A 93 15.11 -7.07 1.91
C PHE A 93 16.56 -7.01 2.34
N LEU A 94 17.05 -8.12 2.90
CA LEU A 94 18.46 -8.36 3.12
C LEU A 94 18.93 -9.44 2.15
N ASP A 95 20.04 -9.21 1.46
CA ASP A 95 20.72 -10.21 0.66
C ASP A 95 21.99 -10.62 1.43
N ILE A 96 22.02 -11.83 1.98
CA ILE A 96 23.13 -12.41 2.77
C ILE A 96 23.75 -13.52 1.95
N ASP A 97 25.02 -13.35 1.52
CA ASP A 97 25.73 -14.30 0.68
C ASP A 97 24.87 -14.75 -0.53
N SER A 98 24.21 -13.80 -1.21
CA SER A 98 23.32 -14.01 -2.36
C SER A 98 21.97 -14.67 -2.03
N VAL A 99 21.63 -14.90 -0.77
CA VAL A 99 20.31 -15.40 -0.35
C VAL A 99 19.46 -14.24 0.14
N ARG A 100 18.30 -14.02 -0.49
CA ARG A 100 17.35 -12.98 -0.09
C ARG A 100 16.50 -13.45 1.08
N VAL A 101 16.55 -12.69 2.18
CA VAL A 101 15.85 -12.98 3.45
C VAL A 101 15.09 -11.75 3.96
N THR A 102 14.16 -11.98 4.88
CA THR A 102 13.56 -10.92 5.69
C THR A 102 14.45 -10.61 6.89
N ASP A 103 14.37 -9.39 7.38
CA ASP A 103 15.02 -8.98 8.63
C ASP A 103 14.18 -9.49 9.82
N PRO A 104 14.78 -10.29 10.73
CA PRO A 104 14.07 -10.75 11.93
C PRO A 104 13.76 -9.62 12.92
N GLY A 105 14.34 -8.44 12.74
CA GLY A 105 14.09 -7.25 13.55
C GLY A 105 12.78 -6.53 13.26
N THR A 106 12.07 -6.89 12.20
CA THR A 106 10.79 -6.25 11.83
C THR A 106 9.65 -7.23 11.61
N GLU A 107 8.41 -6.74 11.66
CA GLU A 107 7.27 -7.48 11.12
C GLU A 107 7.51 -7.81 9.65
N THR A 108 6.91 -8.91 9.20
CA THR A 108 6.92 -9.32 7.79
C THR A 108 5.59 -9.01 7.13
N PHE A 109 5.68 -8.62 5.86
CA PHE A 109 4.57 -8.24 5.01
C PHE A 109 4.59 -9.08 3.73
N PHE A 110 3.43 -9.37 3.17
CA PHE A 110 3.38 -9.95 1.84
C PHE A 110 3.41 -8.82 0.81
N GLY A 111 4.45 -8.81 -0.02
CA GLY A 111 4.67 -7.85 -1.09
C GLY A 111 5.73 -8.36 -2.07
N TYR A 112 5.73 -7.91 -3.32
CA TYR A 112 6.60 -8.45 -4.36
C TYR A 112 6.46 -9.97 -4.55
N SER A 113 5.26 -10.54 -4.34
CA SER A 113 4.95 -11.96 -4.39
C SER A 113 5.75 -12.84 -3.40
N ARG A 114 6.21 -12.25 -2.29
CA ARG A 114 6.97 -12.92 -1.22
C ARG A 114 6.85 -12.20 0.11
N LEU A 115 7.37 -12.82 1.15
CA LEU A 115 7.54 -12.11 2.43
C LEU A 115 8.66 -11.07 2.29
N ALA A 116 8.40 -9.88 2.77
CA ALA A 116 9.29 -8.73 2.80
C ALA A 116 9.32 -8.12 4.19
N SER A 117 10.42 -7.49 4.57
CA SER A 117 10.49 -6.62 5.73
C SER A 117 9.87 -5.27 5.43
N GLY A 118 9.46 -4.53 6.46
CA GLY A 118 8.90 -3.21 6.32
C GLY A 118 9.50 -2.21 7.28
N LEU A 119 9.64 -0.98 6.83
CA LEU A 119 9.95 0.16 7.69
C LEU A 119 8.99 1.30 7.39
N GLU A 120 8.76 2.16 8.36
CA GLU A 120 7.94 3.37 8.21
C GLU A 120 8.79 4.59 8.48
N VAL A 121 8.81 5.52 7.53
CA VAL A 121 9.38 6.87 7.71
C VAL A 121 8.24 7.80 8.14
N PRO A 122 8.31 8.42 9.33
CA PRO A 122 7.21 9.24 9.85
C PRO A 122 6.84 10.42 8.94
N GLU A 123 5.55 10.62 8.67
CA GLU A 123 5.04 11.75 7.85
C GLU A 123 4.82 13.04 8.67
N GLY A 124 5.11 13.06 9.97
CA GLY A 124 4.77 14.21 10.80
C GLY A 124 3.24 14.34 11.02
N GLU A 125 2.74 15.57 11.21
CA GLU A 125 1.31 15.83 11.46
C GLU A 125 0.41 15.46 10.28
N GLU A 126 0.91 15.57 9.05
CA GLU A 126 0.14 15.19 7.85
C GLU A 126 -0.28 13.71 7.86
N GLY A 127 0.46 12.86 8.56
CA GLY A 127 0.17 11.44 8.72
C GLY A 127 -0.88 11.10 9.79
N ASP A 128 -1.43 12.06 10.50
CA ASP A 128 -2.39 11.81 11.57
C ASP A 128 -3.62 11.03 11.14
N TYR A 129 -4.06 11.21 9.89
CA TYR A 129 -5.25 10.53 9.36
C TYR A 129 -5.12 9.00 9.29
N TYR A 130 -3.90 8.44 9.31
CA TYR A 130 -3.68 6.99 9.31
C TYR A 130 -3.06 6.44 10.60
N ARG A 131 -2.91 7.28 11.64
CA ARG A 131 -2.46 6.84 12.96
C ARG A 131 -3.64 6.45 13.84
N PRO A 132 -3.46 5.50 14.78
CA PRO A 132 -4.49 5.24 15.77
C PRO A 132 -4.55 6.39 16.77
N HIS A 133 -5.76 6.86 17.10
CA HIS A 133 -6.00 7.92 18.08
C HIS A 133 -6.78 7.37 19.27
N ARG A 134 -6.31 7.68 20.47
CA ARG A 134 -6.91 7.20 21.73
C ARG A 134 -8.39 7.60 21.87
N ASP A 135 -8.74 8.76 21.38
CA ASP A 135 -10.08 9.36 21.56
C ASP A 135 -11.02 9.06 20.37
N VAL A 136 -10.61 8.18 19.46
CA VAL A 136 -11.41 7.71 18.33
C VAL A 136 -11.87 6.28 18.58
N ASN A 137 -13.16 6.02 18.42
CA ASN A 137 -13.69 4.66 18.47
C ASN A 137 -13.23 3.86 17.25
N HIS A 138 -12.66 2.68 17.51
CA HIS A 138 -12.09 1.85 16.46
C HIS A 138 -13.06 0.79 15.96
N GLY A 139 -13.12 0.62 14.65
CA GLY A 139 -13.79 -0.49 14.00
C GLY A 139 -13.06 -1.82 14.19
N GLN A 140 -13.60 -2.89 13.64
CA GLN A 140 -13.04 -4.23 13.75
C GLN A 140 -12.57 -4.72 12.38
N VAL A 141 -11.40 -5.36 12.34
CA VAL A 141 -10.91 -6.11 11.18
C VAL A 141 -11.13 -7.59 11.43
N ARG A 142 -11.92 -8.22 10.56
CA ARG A 142 -12.35 -9.63 10.66
C ARG A 142 -11.80 -10.43 9.51
N ARG A 143 -11.47 -11.68 9.74
CA ARG A 143 -11.08 -12.65 8.70
C ARG A 143 -12.22 -13.62 8.52
N VAL A 144 -12.70 -13.76 7.30
CA VAL A 144 -13.85 -14.61 6.96
C VAL A 144 -13.42 -15.62 5.90
N GLN A 145 -13.47 -16.89 6.24
CA GLN A 145 -13.23 -17.96 5.28
C GLN A 145 -14.52 -18.33 4.56
N TYR A 146 -14.42 -18.56 3.26
CA TYR A 146 -15.52 -19.04 2.44
C TYR A 146 -15.00 -19.94 1.33
N TYR A 147 -15.85 -20.84 0.86
CA TYR A 147 -15.55 -21.64 -0.32
C TYR A 147 -16.02 -20.89 -1.56
N SER A 148 -15.13 -20.69 -2.54
CA SER A 148 -15.45 -20.07 -3.82
C SER A 148 -15.71 -21.17 -4.86
N GLU A 149 -16.94 -21.28 -5.34
CA GLU A 149 -17.30 -22.19 -6.42
C GLU A 149 -16.61 -21.80 -7.74
N SER A 150 -16.44 -20.51 -7.98
CA SER A 150 -15.78 -20.00 -9.19
C SER A 150 -14.30 -20.37 -9.27
N SER A 151 -13.60 -20.41 -8.14
CA SER A 151 -12.18 -20.80 -8.08
C SER A 151 -11.94 -22.23 -7.59
N GLN A 152 -12.99 -22.96 -7.18
CA GLN A 152 -12.92 -24.29 -6.59
C GLN A 152 -11.91 -24.39 -5.44
N ALA A 153 -11.90 -23.35 -4.56
CA ALA A 153 -10.93 -23.25 -3.48
C ALA A 153 -11.52 -22.54 -2.24
N TRP A 154 -10.97 -22.87 -1.08
CA TRP A 154 -11.16 -22.07 0.13
C TRP A 154 -10.42 -20.75 -0.01
N ARG A 155 -11.13 -19.67 0.27
CA ARG A 155 -10.61 -18.29 0.20
C ARG A 155 -10.87 -17.56 1.52
N GLU A 156 -10.21 -16.44 1.69
CA GLU A 156 -10.35 -15.60 2.87
C GLU A 156 -10.55 -14.13 2.45
N ALA A 157 -11.60 -13.53 2.97
CA ALA A 157 -11.83 -12.09 2.91
C ALA A 157 -11.40 -11.43 4.23
N VAL A 158 -10.75 -10.27 4.15
CA VAL A 158 -10.49 -9.37 5.28
C VAL A 158 -11.55 -8.28 5.25
N VAL A 159 -12.32 -8.16 6.32
CA VAL A 159 -13.50 -7.28 6.38
C VAL A 159 -13.38 -6.30 7.53
N TYR A 160 -13.34 -5.01 7.22
CA TYR A 160 -13.48 -3.94 8.22
C TYR A 160 -14.96 -3.64 8.43
N THR A 161 -15.36 -3.52 9.69
CA THR A 161 -16.67 -3.03 10.10
C THR A 161 -16.50 -1.80 10.99
N PRO A 162 -17.29 -0.71 10.79
CA PRO A 162 -17.14 0.52 11.55
C PRO A 162 -17.42 0.32 13.04
N ALA A 163 -16.90 1.20 13.90
CA ALA A 163 -16.98 1.06 15.37
C ALA A 163 -18.37 0.81 15.91
N GLU A 164 -19.39 1.42 15.32
CA GLU A 164 -20.79 1.27 15.72
C GLU A 164 -21.44 -0.06 15.24
N TYR A 165 -20.74 -0.85 14.42
CA TYR A 165 -21.32 -2.02 13.78
C TYR A 165 -21.88 -3.03 14.81
N ASP A 166 -21.13 -3.37 15.85
CA ASP A 166 -21.53 -4.38 16.82
C ASP A 166 -22.57 -3.87 17.83
N THR A 167 -22.67 -2.56 18.03
CA THR A 167 -23.65 -1.94 18.93
C THR A 167 -24.96 -1.56 18.24
N ASN A 168 -24.91 -1.12 16.98
CA ASN A 168 -26.08 -0.77 16.19
C ASN A 168 -26.55 -1.93 15.31
N VAL A 169 -27.15 -2.93 15.92
CA VAL A 169 -27.51 -4.21 15.27
C VAL A 169 -28.60 -4.10 14.20
N LYS A 170 -29.33 -2.98 14.12
CA LYS A 170 -30.38 -2.74 13.11
C LYS A 170 -29.87 -2.02 11.87
N LYS A 171 -28.73 -1.32 11.97
CA LYS A 171 -28.20 -0.53 10.87
C LYS A 171 -27.56 -1.41 9.81
N ARG A 172 -27.82 -1.08 8.53
CA ARG A 172 -27.17 -1.65 7.37
C ARG A 172 -26.21 -0.62 6.75
N TYR A 173 -25.12 -1.09 6.19
CA TYR A 173 -24.01 -0.28 5.75
C TYR A 173 -23.76 -0.45 4.25
N PRO A 174 -23.34 0.61 3.55
CA PRO A 174 -22.81 0.47 2.20
C PRO A 174 -21.47 -0.29 2.24
N VAL A 175 -21.05 -0.83 1.11
CA VAL A 175 -19.86 -1.69 1.01
C VAL A 175 -18.88 -1.15 -0.01
N LEU A 176 -17.64 -0.94 0.42
CA LEU A 176 -16.48 -0.68 -0.43
C LEU A 176 -15.67 -1.97 -0.58
N TYR A 177 -15.55 -2.48 -1.80
CA TYR A 177 -14.60 -3.53 -2.16
C TYR A 177 -13.28 -2.88 -2.56
N LEU A 178 -12.19 -3.18 -1.82
CA LEU A 178 -10.92 -2.46 -1.91
C LEU A 178 -9.78 -3.42 -2.25
N GLN A 179 -9.31 -3.36 -3.52
CA GLN A 179 -8.31 -4.27 -4.05
C GLN A 179 -6.88 -3.82 -3.86
N HIS A 180 -6.01 -4.78 -3.59
CA HIS A 180 -4.55 -4.61 -3.49
C HIS A 180 -3.87 -4.65 -4.87
N GLY A 181 -2.55 -4.36 -4.92
CA GLY A 181 -1.75 -4.39 -6.13
C GLY A 181 -1.15 -5.75 -6.46
N MET A 182 -0.47 -5.82 -7.61
CA MET A 182 0.23 -7.04 -8.03
C MET A 182 1.28 -7.46 -7.00
N GLY A 183 1.31 -8.74 -6.65
CA GLY A 183 2.28 -9.30 -5.71
C GLY A 183 1.99 -9.00 -4.25
N GLU A 184 0.81 -8.50 -3.92
CA GLU A 184 0.31 -8.28 -2.56
C GLU A 184 -0.85 -9.26 -2.26
N ASP A 185 -1.53 -9.11 -1.14
CA ASP A 185 -2.70 -9.90 -0.77
C ASP A 185 -3.78 -9.06 -0.05
N GLY A 186 -4.90 -9.66 0.29
CA GLY A 186 -6.03 -8.98 0.95
C GLY A 186 -5.70 -8.32 2.30
N ARG A 187 -4.51 -8.58 2.89
CA ARG A 187 -4.07 -7.98 4.16
C ARG A 187 -3.33 -6.65 3.96
N GLY A 188 -2.84 -6.38 2.73
CA GLY A 188 -2.02 -5.21 2.43
C GLY A 188 -2.66 -3.90 2.88
N TRP A 189 -3.94 -3.71 2.62
CA TRP A 189 -4.65 -2.49 3.03
C TRP A 189 -4.74 -2.31 4.55
N THR A 190 -4.85 -3.39 5.34
CA THR A 190 -4.90 -3.30 6.81
C THR A 190 -3.53 -3.22 7.45
N LYS A 191 -2.49 -3.70 6.80
CA LYS A 191 -1.11 -3.64 7.27
C LYS A 191 -0.41 -2.39 6.72
N GLN A 192 0.13 -2.46 5.53
CA GLN A 192 0.85 -1.36 4.88
C GLN A 192 -0.03 -0.12 4.65
N GLY A 193 -1.28 -0.36 4.26
CA GLY A 193 -2.27 0.70 3.96
C GLY A 193 -2.87 1.40 5.18
N ARG A 194 -2.86 0.76 6.37
CA ARG A 194 -3.48 1.29 7.61
C ARG A 194 -4.94 1.74 7.41
N MET A 195 -5.63 1.08 6.48
CA MET A 195 -6.98 1.43 6.06
C MET A 195 -7.95 1.56 7.24
N GLN A 196 -7.88 0.68 8.24
CA GLN A 196 -8.76 0.72 9.41
C GLN A 196 -8.62 2.05 10.18
N ASN A 197 -7.39 2.55 10.37
CA ASN A 197 -7.16 3.82 11.05
C ASN A 197 -7.67 5.00 10.20
N ILE A 198 -7.46 4.94 8.88
CA ILE A 198 -8.00 5.94 7.94
C ILE A 198 -9.52 5.98 8.05
N MET A 199 -10.17 4.83 8.02
CA MET A 199 -11.64 4.73 8.13
C MET A 199 -12.12 5.27 9.48
N ASP A 200 -11.52 4.84 10.61
CA ASP A 200 -11.91 5.27 11.94
C ASP A 200 -11.82 6.78 12.12
N ASN A 201 -10.69 7.37 11.72
CA ASN A 201 -10.44 8.80 11.84
C ASN A 201 -11.37 9.64 10.94
N MET A 202 -11.60 9.19 9.72
CA MET A 202 -12.46 9.88 8.76
C MET A 202 -13.94 9.78 9.13
N ILE A 203 -14.39 8.64 9.67
CA ILE A 203 -15.75 8.47 10.18
C ILE A 203 -15.95 9.30 11.44
N ALA A 204 -15.03 9.25 12.41
CA ALA A 204 -15.11 10.01 13.64
C ALA A 204 -15.14 11.54 13.42
N SER A 205 -14.40 12.02 12.40
CA SER A 205 -14.42 13.44 12.00
C SER A 205 -15.61 13.84 11.12
N GLY A 206 -16.55 12.92 10.84
CA GLY A 206 -17.73 13.16 9.98
C GLY A 206 -17.39 13.36 8.50
N LYS A 207 -16.18 13.02 8.07
CA LYS A 207 -15.70 13.21 6.68
C LYS A 207 -15.95 11.99 5.80
N ALA A 208 -16.28 10.84 6.38
CA ALA A 208 -16.65 9.64 5.65
C ALA A 208 -17.90 9.01 6.23
N VAL A 209 -18.72 8.40 5.37
CA VAL A 209 -19.90 7.62 5.78
C VAL A 209 -19.43 6.32 6.43
N PRO A 210 -20.01 5.90 7.57
CA PRO A 210 -19.76 4.57 8.10
C PRO A 210 -20.08 3.48 7.07
N MET A 211 -19.10 2.64 6.71
CA MET A 211 -19.20 1.62 5.67
C MET A 211 -18.45 0.36 6.07
N ILE A 212 -18.80 -0.76 5.45
CA ILE A 212 -18.02 -1.99 5.48
C ILE A 212 -16.97 -1.90 4.37
N VAL A 213 -15.72 -2.28 4.66
CA VAL A 213 -14.67 -2.38 3.63
C VAL A 213 -14.25 -3.84 3.51
N VAL A 214 -14.30 -4.37 2.30
CA VAL A 214 -13.97 -5.77 2.00
C VAL A 214 -12.72 -5.83 1.15
N MET A 215 -11.73 -6.54 1.62
CA MET A 215 -10.46 -6.79 0.94
C MET A 215 -10.30 -8.29 0.76
N GLU A 216 -9.97 -8.71 -0.44
CA GLU A 216 -9.76 -10.12 -0.74
C GLU A 216 -8.59 -10.25 -1.73
N SER A 217 -7.94 -11.39 -1.76
CA SER A 217 -6.86 -11.59 -2.72
C SER A 217 -7.41 -11.65 -4.14
N GLY A 218 -7.03 -10.67 -4.96
CA GLY A 218 -7.32 -10.69 -6.39
C GLY A 218 -6.46 -11.70 -7.17
N ASP A 219 -5.54 -12.37 -6.47
CA ASP A 219 -4.68 -13.40 -7.05
C ASP A 219 -5.38 -14.75 -7.02
N ILE A 220 -5.69 -15.28 -8.21
CA ILE A 220 -6.44 -16.52 -8.36
C ILE A 220 -5.58 -17.52 -9.11
N ASN A 221 -5.10 -18.53 -8.38
CA ASN A 221 -4.48 -19.69 -8.96
C ASN A 221 -5.53 -20.65 -9.54
N ILE A 222 -6.09 -20.30 -10.70
CA ILE A 222 -6.82 -21.29 -11.48
C ILE A 222 -5.81 -22.16 -12.19
N PRO A 223 -5.86 -23.50 -12.05
CA PRO A 223 -4.99 -24.40 -12.79
C PRO A 223 -5.08 -24.10 -14.29
N ARG A 224 -3.96 -23.78 -14.91
CA ARG A 224 -3.91 -23.52 -16.36
C ARG A 224 -4.31 -24.79 -17.09
N LYS A 225 -5.19 -24.67 -18.07
CA LYS A 225 -5.27 -25.69 -19.13
C LYS A 225 -3.93 -25.67 -19.86
N GLU A 226 -3.28 -26.83 -19.95
CA GLU A 226 -2.01 -27.00 -20.70
C GLU A 226 -2.14 -26.38 -22.09
N GLY A 227 -1.16 -25.58 -22.50
CA GLY A 227 -1.03 -25.03 -23.84
C GLY A 227 -1.40 -23.55 -24.06
N LEU A 228 -1.85 -22.81 -23.04
CA LEU A 228 -2.14 -21.38 -23.19
C LEU A 228 -0.89 -20.52 -22.96
N SER A 229 -0.55 -19.69 -23.94
CA SER A 229 0.53 -18.71 -23.82
C SER A 229 0.15 -17.55 -22.89
N ARG A 230 1.17 -16.88 -22.32
CA ARG A 230 0.97 -15.71 -21.45
C ARG A 230 0.62 -14.45 -22.26
N ASN A 231 -0.55 -14.38 -22.86
CA ASN A 231 -1.05 -13.11 -23.37
C ASN A 231 -1.60 -12.28 -22.22
N VAL A 232 -1.31 -10.98 -22.22
CA VAL A 232 -1.76 -10.04 -21.18
C VAL A 232 -3.30 -9.99 -21.07
N GLU A 233 -4.00 -10.29 -22.18
CA GLU A 233 -5.46 -10.40 -22.23
C GLU A 233 -6.02 -11.64 -21.49
N GLU A 234 -5.18 -12.66 -21.29
CA GLU A 234 -5.50 -13.91 -20.59
C GLU A 234 -4.77 -14.00 -19.25
N SER A 235 -4.27 -12.88 -18.73
CA SER A 235 -3.62 -12.83 -17.43
C SER A 235 -4.54 -13.46 -16.38
N PRO A 236 -4.05 -14.45 -15.60
CA PRO A 236 -4.86 -15.06 -14.55
C PRO A 236 -5.33 -14.06 -13.49
N TYR A 237 -4.75 -12.85 -13.47
CA TYR A 237 -5.06 -11.82 -12.49
C TYR A 237 -6.30 -10.96 -12.81
N GLY A 238 -6.68 -10.77 -14.07
CA GLY A 238 -7.78 -9.89 -14.46
C GLY A 238 -9.12 -10.63 -14.54
N LYS A 239 -9.26 -11.47 -15.54
CA LYS A 239 -10.55 -12.12 -15.88
C LYS A 239 -11.00 -13.19 -14.87
N SER A 240 -10.08 -13.77 -14.11
CA SER A 240 -10.40 -14.84 -13.17
C SER A 240 -10.98 -14.33 -11.83
N PHE A 241 -10.65 -13.11 -11.42
CA PHE A 241 -11.22 -12.55 -10.19
C PHE A 241 -12.68 -12.10 -10.35
N TYR A 242 -13.08 -11.75 -11.54
CA TYR A 242 -14.44 -11.34 -11.87
C TYR A 242 -15.52 -12.34 -11.41
N PRO A 243 -15.47 -13.64 -11.77
CA PRO A 243 -16.48 -14.60 -11.29
C PRO A 243 -16.47 -14.74 -9.77
N VAL A 244 -15.29 -14.78 -9.15
CA VAL A 244 -15.16 -14.87 -7.70
C VAL A 244 -15.82 -13.67 -7.02
N MET A 245 -15.56 -12.47 -7.54
CA MET A 245 -16.12 -11.23 -6.98
C MET A 245 -17.63 -11.21 -7.05
N LEU A 246 -18.21 -11.53 -8.22
CA LEU A 246 -19.65 -11.37 -8.48
C LEU A 246 -20.48 -12.55 -8.00
N ASN A 247 -19.98 -13.78 -8.14
CA ASN A 247 -20.76 -14.97 -7.87
C ASN A 247 -20.55 -15.53 -6.45
N ASP A 248 -19.38 -15.25 -5.84
CA ASP A 248 -19.03 -15.83 -4.55
C ASP A 248 -18.87 -14.77 -3.45
N LEU A 249 -17.99 -13.78 -3.64
CA LEU A 249 -17.63 -12.82 -2.60
C LEU A 249 -18.80 -11.89 -2.24
N ILE A 250 -19.39 -11.21 -3.22
CA ILE A 250 -20.53 -10.28 -2.98
C ILE A 250 -21.69 -11.02 -2.30
N PRO A 251 -22.18 -12.17 -2.80
CA PRO A 251 -23.25 -12.90 -2.14
C PRO A 251 -22.89 -13.37 -0.73
N MET A 252 -21.66 -13.81 -0.50
CA MET A 252 -21.19 -14.21 0.82
C MET A 252 -21.21 -13.04 1.79
N ILE A 253 -20.69 -11.87 1.39
CA ILE A 253 -20.67 -10.65 2.20
C ILE A 253 -22.09 -10.18 2.52
N ASP A 254 -22.97 -10.13 1.52
CA ASP A 254 -24.36 -9.70 1.71
C ASP A 254 -25.16 -10.64 2.62
N LYS A 255 -24.83 -11.94 2.62
CA LYS A 255 -25.40 -12.94 3.52
C LYS A 255 -24.86 -12.85 4.95
N THR A 256 -23.57 -12.53 5.10
CA THR A 256 -22.87 -12.62 6.39
C THR A 256 -22.93 -11.32 7.18
N PHE A 257 -22.93 -10.18 6.49
CA PHE A 257 -22.88 -8.86 7.10
C PHE A 257 -24.15 -8.06 6.82
N ARG A 258 -24.40 -7.05 7.65
CA ARG A 258 -25.53 -6.12 7.48
C ARG A 258 -25.24 -5.08 6.41
N THR A 259 -25.29 -5.50 5.16
CA THR A 259 -25.03 -4.67 3.98
C THR A 259 -26.32 -4.05 3.44
N LYS A 260 -26.19 -2.88 2.81
CA LYS A 260 -27.14 -2.40 1.81
C LYS A 260 -26.76 -3.02 0.47
N THR A 261 -27.72 -3.66 -0.21
CA THR A 261 -27.43 -4.50 -1.38
C THR A 261 -27.67 -3.83 -2.73
N ASP A 262 -28.21 -2.61 -2.70
CA ASP A 262 -28.43 -1.83 -3.91
C ASP A 262 -27.11 -1.33 -4.52
N ARG A 263 -27.13 -0.98 -5.82
CA ARG A 263 -25.95 -0.53 -6.55
C ARG A 263 -25.35 0.79 -6.00
N GLU A 264 -26.20 1.66 -5.47
CA GLU A 264 -25.80 2.96 -4.95
C GLU A 264 -25.08 2.84 -3.61
N SER A 265 -25.24 1.71 -2.96
CA SER A 265 -24.54 1.32 -1.72
C SER A 265 -23.35 0.40 -1.96
N ARG A 266 -22.91 0.22 -3.23
CA ARG A 266 -21.76 -0.63 -3.56
C ARG A 266 -20.72 0.12 -4.37
N ALA A 267 -19.49 0.16 -3.83
CA ALA A 267 -18.32 0.78 -4.42
C ALA A 267 -17.23 -0.25 -4.66
N MET A 268 -16.39 -0.01 -5.65
CA MET A 268 -15.14 -0.73 -5.82
C MET A 268 -13.99 0.23 -6.08
N ALA A 269 -12.87 0.00 -5.42
CA ALA A 269 -11.64 0.74 -5.65
C ALA A 269 -10.43 -0.19 -5.55
N GLY A 270 -9.29 0.25 -6.05
CA GLY A 270 -8.07 -0.53 -5.91
C GLY A 270 -6.83 0.24 -6.30
N LEU A 271 -5.69 -0.23 -5.77
CA LEU A 271 -4.39 0.31 -6.10
C LEU A 271 -3.74 -0.48 -7.24
N SER A 272 -3.01 0.21 -8.14
CA SER A 272 -2.22 -0.43 -9.18
C SER A 272 -3.02 -1.47 -9.98
N TRP A 273 -2.62 -2.74 -9.92
CA TRP A 273 -3.35 -3.86 -10.54
C TRP A 273 -4.77 -4.03 -9.99
N GLY A 274 -4.98 -3.76 -8.69
CA GLY A 274 -6.33 -3.73 -8.10
C GLY A 274 -7.23 -2.64 -8.70
N GLY A 275 -6.64 -1.53 -9.14
CA GLY A 275 -7.35 -0.52 -9.91
C GLY A 275 -7.78 -1.04 -11.29
N HIS A 276 -6.90 -1.80 -11.96
CA HIS A 276 -7.26 -2.49 -13.21
C HIS A 276 -8.42 -3.46 -12.99
N GLN A 277 -8.36 -4.32 -11.96
CA GLN A 277 -9.45 -5.23 -11.61
C GLN A 277 -10.76 -4.49 -11.28
N ALA A 278 -10.67 -3.34 -10.59
CA ALA A 278 -11.85 -2.54 -10.30
C ALA A 278 -12.51 -2.00 -11.58
N ALA A 279 -11.73 -1.53 -12.54
CA ALA A 279 -12.23 -1.10 -13.83
C ALA A 279 -12.86 -2.25 -14.62
N ASP A 280 -12.20 -3.42 -14.66
CA ASP A 280 -12.66 -4.63 -15.36
C ASP A 280 -13.99 -5.17 -14.80
N ILE A 281 -14.27 -4.92 -13.52
CA ILE A 281 -15.49 -5.39 -12.85
C ILE A 281 -16.58 -4.32 -12.94
N VAL A 282 -16.29 -3.07 -12.64
CA VAL A 282 -17.30 -2.02 -12.51
C VAL A 282 -17.87 -1.59 -13.85
N PHE A 283 -17.03 -1.36 -14.86
CA PHE A 283 -17.54 -0.87 -16.16
C PHE A 283 -18.52 -1.83 -16.83
N PRO A 284 -18.29 -3.15 -16.90
CA PRO A 284 -19.28 -4.08 -17.42
C PRO A 284 -20.54 -4.22 -16.55
N HIS A 285 -20.46 -3.84 -15.26
CA HIS A 285 -21.51 -4.04 -14.26
C HIS A 285 -21.97 -2.75 -13.59
N LEU A 286 -22.26 -1.73 -14.39
CA LEU A 286 -22.86 -0.47 -13.93
C LEU A 286 -24.24 -0.67 -13.26
N ASP A 287 -24.87 -1.82 -13.46
CA ASP A 287 -26.09 -2.26 -12.74
C ASP A 287 -25.84 -2.69 -11.30
N LYS A 288 -24.57 -2.98 -10.92
CA LYS A 288 -24.19 -3.49 -9.59
C LYS A 288 -23.38 -2.48 -8.77
N PHE A 289 -22.71 -1.54 -9.42
CA PHE A 289 -21.82 -0.56 -8.78
C PHE A 289 -22.15 0.87 -9.24
N ALA A 290 -22.06 1.83 -8.34
CA ALA A 290 -22.25 3.26 -8.65
C ALA A 290 -20.99 4.11 -8.38
N TRP A 291 -19.92 3.53 -7.82
CA TRP A 291 -18.73 4.24 -7.38
C TRP A 291 -17.48 3.46 -7.76
N LEU A 292 -16.53 4.16 -8.41
CA LEU A 292 -15.27 3.57 -8.88
C LEU A 292 -14.08 4.41 -8.44
N GLY A 293 -13.04 3.77 -7.86
CA GLY A 293 -11.77 4.42 -7.50
C GLY A 293 -10.57 3.70 -8.11
N LEU A 294 -9.74 4.42 -8.85
CA LEU A 294 -8.48 3.93 -9.42
C LEU A 294 -7.32 4.67 -8.74
N PHE A 295 -6.58 3.98 -7.86
CA PHE A 295 -5.43 4.54 -7.16
C PHE A 295 -4.17 4.08 -7.87
N SER A 296 -3.51 4.94 -8.64
CA SER A 296 -2.44 4.57 -9.56
C SER A 296 -2.83 3.38 -10.44
N GLY A 297 -4.07 3.35 -10.91
CA GLY A 297 -4.65 2.18 -11.59
C GLY A 297 -3.88 1.82 -12.86
N ALA A 298 -3.46 0.54 -12.94
CA ALA A 298 -2.67 -0.01 -14.05
C ALA A 298 -3.55 -0.32 -15.27
N VAL A 299 -4.31 0.67 -15.75
CA VAL A 299 -5.14 0.55 -16.97
C VAL A 299 -4.33 1.02 -18.16
N TYR A 300 -3.78 0.08 -18.92
CA TYR A 300 -2.94 0.37 -20.09
C TYR A 300 -3.68 0.08 -21.39
N GLY A 301 -3.40 0.91 -22.41
CA GLY A 301 -3.90 0.67 -23.76
C GLY A 301 -5.42 0.68 -23.88
N LEU A 302 -6.12 1.49 -23.07
CA LEU A 302 -7.57 1.58 -23.09
C LEU A 302 -8.08 1.92 -24.50
N ASP A 303 -8.86 1.01 -25.08
CA ASP A 303 -9.65 1.21 -26.29
C ASP A 303 -11.13 1.28 -25.90
N VAL A 304 -11.70 2.48 -25.94
CA VAL A 304 -13.10 2.73 -25.55
C VAL A 304 -14.10 1.93 -26.38
N ASN A 305 -13.67 1.46 -27.56
CA ASN A 305 -14.52 0.69 -28.47
C ASN A 305 -14.55 -0.80 -28.16
N LYS A 306 -13.55 -1.31 -27.46
CA LYS A 306 -13.35 -2.74 -27.23
C LYS A 306 -13.37 -3.13 -25.77
N ASN A 307 -12.63 -2.37 -24.93
CA ASN A 307 -12.53 -2.72 -23.54
C ASN A 307 -13.88 -2.66 -22.83
N TYR A 308 -14.04 -3.47 -21.81
CA TYR A 308 -15.24 -3.53 -20.96
C TYR A 308 -16.53 -3.77 -21.75
N GLY A 309 -16.45 -4.57 -22.84
CA GLY A 309 -17.61 -4.81 -23.73
C GLY A 309 -18.06 -3.59 -24.54
N GLY A 310 -17.19 -2.57 -24.66
CA GLY A 310 -17.48 -1.34 -25.40
C GLY A 310 -18.44 -0.39 -24.67
N VAL A 311 -18.66 -0.56 -23.36
CA VAL A 311 -19.59 0.30 -22.58
C VAL A 311 -19.15 1.76 -22.57
N LEU A 312 -17.85 2.04 -22.70
CA LEU A 312 -17.32 3.40 -22.73
C LEU A 312 -17.66 4.20 -23.99
N LYS A 313 -18.19 3.57 -25.06
CA LYS A 313 -18.74 4.27 -26.23
C LYS A 313 -19.96 5.14 -25.88
N ASP A 314 -20.72 4.70 -24.88
CA ASP A 314 -21.90 5.40 -24.40
C ASP A 314 -21.54 6.21 -23.15
N LYS A 315 -20.94 7.38 -23.40
CA LYS A 315 -20.53 8.30 -22.33
C LYS A 315 -21.68 8.73 -21.43
N ASP A 316 -22.88 8.89 -21.99
CA ASP A 316 -24.05 9.36 -21.23
C ASP A 316 -24.53 8.27 -20.27
N LYS A 317 -24.52 7.02 -20.71
CA LYS A 317 -24.77 5.87 -19.84
C LYS A 317 -23.76 5.78 -18.71
N VAL A 318 -22.47 5.85 -19.00
CA VAL A 318 -21.41 5.75 -17.99
C VAL A 318 -21.48 6.92 -17.00
N ASN A 319 -21.57 8.15 -17.51
CA ASN A 319 -21.62 9.36 -16.72
C ASN A 319 -22.89 9.49 -15.86
N THR A 320 -23.98 8.84 -16.24
CA THR A 320 -25.22 8.78 -15.46
C THR A 320 -25.16 7.64 -14.43
N ALA A 321 -24.58 6.50 -14.81
CA ALA A 321 -24.50 5.34 -13.94
C ALA A 321 -23.50 5.55 -12.81
N LEU A 322 -22.29 6.07 -13.06
CA LEU A 322 -21.33 6.33 -12.01
C LEU A 322 -21.64 7.65 -11.30
N LYS A 323 -22.00 7.56 -10.03
CA LYS A 323 -22.16 8.74 -9.15
C LYS A 323 -20.81 9.39 -8.84
N TYR A 324 -19.75 8.59 -8.81
CA TYR A 324 -18.41 9.07 -8.59
C TYR A 324 -17.39 8.13 -9.24
N PHE A 325 -16.57 8.69 -10.09
CA PHE A 325 -15.41 8.03 -10.66
C PHE A 325 -14.16 8.82 -10.29
N PHE A 326 -13.27 8.22 -9.53
CA PHE A 326 -12.06 8.83 -8.97
C PHE A 326 -10.81 8.22 -9.61
N ILE A 327 -9.86 9.06 -9.98
CA ILE A 327 -8.53 8.65 -10.46
C ILE A 327 -7.48 9.42 -9.67
N GLY A 328 -6.68 8.71 -8.87
CA GLY A 328 -5.60 9.28 -8.08
C GLY A 328 -4.25 8.68 -8.43
N CYS A 329 -3.17 9.48 -8.37
CA CYS A 329 -1.78 9.02 -8.53
C CYS A 329 -0.80 9.98 -7.85
N GLY A 330 0.46 9.55 -7.71
CA GLY A 330 1.56 10.40 -7.27
C GLY A 330 2.12 11.29 -8.38
N THR A 331 2.79 12.38 -8.02
CA THR A 331 3.48 13.25 -9.00
C THR A 331 4.73 12.58 -9.59
N GLU A 332 5.37 11.69 -8.82
CA GLU A 332 6.59 10.99 -9.21
C GLU A 332 6.32 9.64 -9.91
N GLU A 333 5.07 9.38 -10.26
CA GLU A 333 4.70 8.15 -10.98
C GLU A 333 4.84 8.28 -12.49
N SER A 334 5.45 7.28 -13.11
CA SER A 334 5.53 7.12 -14.58
C SER A 334 4.44 6.18 -15.14
N ILE A 335 3.53 5.66 -14.32
CA ILE A 335 2.53 4.66 -14.75
C ILE A 335 1.40 5.35 -15.50
N GLY A 336 1.00 4.79 -16.60
CA GLY A 336 -0.07 5.07 -17.57
C GLY A 336 -1.26 6.00 -17.25
N VAL A 337 -1.35 6.59 -16.04
CA VAL A 337 -2.47 7.45 -15.63
C VAL A 337 -2.67 8.65 -16.57
N PRO A 338 -1.62 9.39 -17.00
CA PRO A 338 -1.80 10.48 -17.95
C PRO A 338 -2.39 10.04 -19.30
N LYS A 339 -2.02 8.83 -19.76
CA LYS A 339 -2.57 8.28 -21.02
C LYS A 339 -4.00 7.81 -20.82
N LEU A 340 -4.31 7.21 -19.68
CA LEU A 340 -5.68 6.82 -19.31
C LEU A 340 -6.61 8.05 -19.28
N THR A 341 -6.22 9.09 -18.54
CA THR A 341 -7.04 10.31 -18.39
C THR A 341 -7.25 11.00 -19.74
N LYS A 342 -6.21 11.09 -20.58
CA LYS A 342 -6.36 11.62 -21.94
C LYS A 342 -7.40 10.84 -22.75
N THR A 343 -7.36 9.50 -22.72
CA THR A 343 -8.33 8.67 -23.45
C THR A 343 -9.76 8.85 -22.92
N LEU A 344 -9.93 8.99 -21.60
CA LEU A 344 -11.24 9.24 -21.00
C LEU A 344 -11.77 10.64 -21.33
N ASP A 345 -10.91 11.66 -21.34
CA ASP A 345 -11.25 13.03 -21.74
C ASP A 345 -11.73 13.07 -23.20
N GLU A 346 -10.99 12.41 -24.11
CA GLU A 346 -11.36 12.29 -25.53
C GLU A 346 -12.71 11.56 -25.73
N ALA A 347 -13.00 10.59 -24.84
CA ALA A 347 -14.27 9.86 -24.84
C ALA A 347 -15.41 10.61 -24.14
N GLY A 348 -15.15 11.73 -23.47
CA GLY A 348 -16.12 12.50 -22.70
C GLY A 348 -16.61 11.81 -21.44
N ILE A 349 -15.81 10.90 -20.86
CA ILE A 349 -16.10 10.22 -19.60
C ILE A 349 -15.65 11.12 -18.44
N ARG A 350 -16.57 11.42 -17.52
CA ARG A 350 -16.31 12.27 -16.34
C ARG A 350 -15.66 11.49 -15.21
N TYR A 351 -14.65 12.09 -14.60
CA TYR A 351 -13.98 11.59 -13.39
C TYR A 351 -13.40 12.75 -12.58
N ASP A 352 -13.17 12.53 -11.30
CA ASP A 352 -12.42 13.45 -10.43
C ASP A 352 -10.97 13.00 -10.35
N ARG A 353 -10.04 13.93 -10.56
CA ARG A 353 -8.59 13.66 -10.48
C ARG A 353 -8.04 14.12 -9.14
N PHE A 354 -7.21 13.26 -8.54
CA PHE A 354 -6.45 13.55 -7.34
C PHE A 354 -4.95 13.33 -7.60
N THR A 355 -4.11 14.22 -7.05
CA THR A 355 -2.65 14.11 -7.18
C THR A 355 -2.01 14.11 -5.80
N SER A 356 -1.27 13.05 -5.49
CA SER A 356 -0.45 12.98 -4.29
C SER A 356 0.93 13.56 -4.58
N HIS A 357 1.20 14.74 -4.04
CA HIS A 357 2.46 15.46 -4.31
C HIS A 357 3.65 14.82 -3.62
N GLY A 358 4.79 14.74 -4.34
CA GLY A 358 6.07 14.25 -3.85
C GLY A 358 6.10 12.75 -3.58
N THR A 359 5.18 11.98 -4.15
CA THR A 359 5.09 10.54 -3.97
C THR A 359 5.02 9.80 -5.29
N GLY A 360 5.51 8.54 -5.29
CA GLY A 360 5.52 7.66 -6.44
C GLY A 360 4.48 6.55 -6.33
N HIS A 361 4.78 5.40 -6.94
CA HIS A 361 3.94 4.19 -6.90
C HIS A 361 4.14 3.44 -5.58
N GLU A 362 3.56 3.95 -4.51
CA GLU A 362 3.85 3.53 -3.14
C GLU A 362 2.67 3.70 -2.19
N TRP A 363 2.75 3.08 -1.01
CA TRP A 363 1.65 3.04 -0.03
C TRP A 363 1.21 4.42 0.45
N LEU A 364 2.09 5.41 0.53
CA LEU A 364 1.68 6.77 0.91
C LEU A 364 0.72 7.38 -0.12
N THR A 365 1.01 7.23 -1.41
CA THR A 365 0.10 7.64 -2.50
C THR A 365 -1.27 7.01 -2.32
N TRP A 366 -1.32 5.70 -2.05
CA TRP A 366 -2.59 4.97 -1.96
C TRP A 366 -3.36 5.25 -0.67
N ARG A 367 -2.69 5.49 0.46
CA ARG A 367 -3.30 6.00 1.70
C ARG A 367 -3.98 7.36 1.45
N ARG A 368 -3.30 8.28 0.76
CA ARG A 368 -3.84 9.61 0.41
C ARG A 368 -4.99 9.50 -0.59
N CYS A 369 -4.89 8.61 -1.58
CA CYS A 369 -5.99 8.33 -2.52
C CYS A 369 -7.23 7.77 -1.79
N LEU A 370 -7.04 6.79 -0.89
CA LEU A 370 -8.14 6.24 -0.09
C LEU A 370 -8.81 7.34 0.74
N ARG A 371 -8.01 8.13 1.48
CA ARG A 371 -8.52 9.27 2.26
C ARG A 371 -9.37 10.22 1.40
N ALA A 372 -8.88 10.59 0.21
CA ALA A 372 -9.59 11.49 -0.69
C ALA A 372 -10.87 10.84 -1.23
N PHE A 373 -10.82 9.57 -1.66
CA PHE A 373 -11.95 8.84 -2.23
C PHE A 373 -13.11 8.69 -1.24
N ILE A 374 -12.83 8.28 0.01
CA ILE A 374 -13.87 8.00 1.01
C ILE A 374 -14.60 9.26 1.52
N THR A 375 -14.07 10.47 1.24
CA THR A 375 -14.79 11.71 1.56
C THR A 375 -15.99 11.97 0.67
N ARG A 376 -16.14 11.25 -0.44
CA ARG A 376 -17.22 11.45 -1.39
C ARG A 376 -18.07 10.21 -1.67
N VAL A 377 -17.49 9.03 -1.48
CA VAL A 377 -18.22 7.79 -1.74
C VAL A 377 -19.39 7.62 -0.76
N PHE A 378 -20.55 7.23 -1.28
CA PHE A 378 -21.81 7.05 -0.54
C PHE A 378 -22.43 8.34 0.06
N GLN A 379 -22.03 9.52 -0.42
CA GLN A 379 -22.63 10.81 -0.03
C GLN A 379 -23.71 11.26 -1.02
#